data_f43ba7848682d7aa2b9317586f77b2b1
#
_entry.id   f43ba7848682d7aa2b9317586f77b2b1
#
_cell.length_a   1.000
_cell.length_b   1.000
_cell.length_c   1.000
_cell.angle_alpha   90.00
_cell.angle_beta   90.00
_cell.angle_gamma   90.00
#
_symmetry.space_group_name_H-M   'P 1'
#
loop_
_entity.id
_entity.type
_entity.pdbx_description
1 polymer ?
#
loop_
_entity_poly.entity_id
_entity_poly.type
_entity_poly.pdbx_seq_one_letter_code
_entity_poly.pdbx_strand_id
1 'polypeptide(L)'
;MLGLMAIGISASLLTSCKWFDKGHEDAETDSITWCTVSYEDSMTVMQSQATQSLVIDLPIGADTSVLDAGAKAAVRWIYQQVLLCSYPSWTEGGIDPKSVPALELTDESVHNFLQACGKQGLDSMVAEMTPMAEEGFGGGYINGLRIELEAQTPKYLTLSTGYEVYTGGAHGGFIAGGATFRKSDGQLMGWNMFDMSKKDEIRAALIRGVKSYFNDFEEEKVLTDEDLYERLILWDDPETPENELEDGLPFPKTEPTVTPNGISIVYQQYEIAAYACGLPSFILSFEEAAPLLSEEGRELLGIK
;
A
#
# COMPACT_ATOMS: atom_id res chain seq x y z
N MET A 1 -6.11 -42.83 -11.53
CA MET A 1 -6.96 -41.71 -11.07
C MET A 1 -6.75 -41.60 -9.55
N LEU A 2 -5.73 -40.84 -9.12
CA LEU A 2 -5.63 -40.44 -7.71
C LEU A 2 -6.50 -39.18 -7.57
N GLY A 3 -7.52 -39.30 -6.69
CA GLY A 3 -8.38 -38.17 -6.39
C GLY A 3 -7.59 -37.08 -5.67
N LEU A 4 -7.60 -35.87 -6.20
CA LEU A 4 -7.13 -34.67 -5.51
C LEU A 4 -7.92 -34.56 -4.19
N MET A 5 -7.28 -34.80 -3.05
CA MET A 5 -7.85 -34.40 -1.76
C MET A 5 -7.46 -32.94 -1.52
N ALA A 6 -8.33 -32.04 -1.91
CA ALA A 6 -8.29 -30.67 -1.43
C ALA A 6 -8.97 -30.62 -0.06
N ILE A 7 -8.26 -30.28 0.99
CA ILE A 7 -8.83 -30.04 2.32
C ILE A 7 -9.03 -28.52 2.42
N GLY A 8 -10.24 -28.06 2.14
CA GLY A 8 -10.64 -26.69 2.38
C GLY A 8 -10.79 -26.42 3.89
N ILE A 9 -10.10 -25.43 4.40
CA ILE A 9 -10.37 -24.86 5.73
C ILE A 9 -11.38 -23.72 5.50
N SER A 10 -12.46 -23.70 6.26
CA SER A 10 -13.54 -22.74 6.10
C SER A 10 -13.05 -21.31 6.22
N ALA A 11 -13.37 -20.47 5.23
CA ALA A 11 -13.12 -19.03 5.27
C ALA A 11 -13.76 -18.40 6.52
N SER A 12 -12.96 -17.65 7.27
CA SER A 12 -13.46 -16.87 8.40
C SER A 12 -13.58 -15.40 8.01
N LEU A 13 -14.79 -14.85 8.13
CA LEU A 13 -15.07 -13.44 7.94
C LEU A 13 -15.26 -12.79 9.30
N LEU A 14 -14.37 -11.87 9.65
CA LEU A 14 -14.43 -11.12 10.89
C LEU A 14 -14.64 -9.63 10.57
N THR A 15 -15.60 -9.01 11.25
CA THR A 15 -15.83 -7.56 11.18
C THR A 15 -15.57 -6.95 12.53
N SER A 16 -14.69 -5.95 12.60
CA SER A 16 -14.48 -5.15 13.81
C SER A 16 -14.52 -3.66 13.47
N CYS A 17 -15.35 -2.89 14.18
CA CYS A 17 -15.40 -1.44 14.03
C CYS A 17 -14.37 -0.79 14.96
N LYS A 18 -13.49 0.04 14.41
CA LYS A 18 -12.55 0.85 15.17
C LYS A 18 -13.10 2.27 15.33
N TRP A 19 -13.31 2.67 16.59
CA TRP A 19 -13.54 4.08 16.91
C TRP A 19 -12.18 4.76 17.05
N PHE A 20 -11.86 5.69 16.16
CA PHE A 20 -10.72 6.58 16.32
C PHE A 20 -11.15 7.79 17.17
N ASP A 21 -11.10 7.62 18.49
CA ASP A 21 -11.13 8.74 19.42
C ASP A 21 -9.68 9.05 19.82
N LYS A 22 -8.99 9.84 19.01
CA LYS A 22 -7.73 10.49 19.42
C LYS A 22 -8.03 11.95 19.64
N GLY A 23 -8.17 12.29 20.93
CA GLY A 23 -8.42 13.62 21.41
C GLY A 23 -7.50 14.69 20.81
N HIS A 24 -8.08 15.48 19.93
CA HIS A 24 -7.81 16.88 19.75
C HIS A 24 -9.13 17.59 20.01
N GLU A 25 -9.18 18.35 21.09
CA GLU A 25 -10.25 19.29 21.37
C GLU A 25 -10.31 20.27 20.18
N ASP A 26 -11.55 20.49 19.65
CA ASP A 26 -11.93 21.43 18.58
C ASP A 26 -11.85 20.96 17.11
N ALA A 27 -12.00 19.68 16.78
CA ALA A 27 -12.38 19.28 15.43
C ALA A 27 -13.87 18.91 15.41
N GLU A 28 -14.67 19.52 14.52
CA GLU A 28 -15.95 18.95 14.10
C GLU A 28 -15.70 17.49 13.78
N THR A 29 -16.25 16.59 14.60
CA THR A 29 -16.02 15.15 14.47
C THR A 29 -16.55 14.72 13.11
N ASP A 30 -15.63 14.33 12.25
CA ASP A 30 -15.96 13.65 10.99
C ASP A 30 -16.76 12.39 11.35
N SER A 31 -18.02 12.36 10.99
CA SER A 31 -18.99 11.37 11.47
C SER A 31 -18.88 10.00 10.79
N ILE A 32 -17.91 9.81 9.88
CA ILE A 32 -17.75 8.55 9.15
C ILE A 32 -16.95 7.56 9.97
N THR A 33 -17.59 6.46 10.36
CA THR A 33 -16.94 5.35 11.06
C THR A 33 -16.43 4.33 10.05
N TRP A 34 -15.16 3.93 10.16
CA TRP A 34 -14.53 2.90 9.35
C TRP A 34 -14.47 1.58 10.13
N CYS A 35 -14.80 0.50 9.48
CA CYS A 35 -14.81 -0.85 10.05
C CYS A 35 -13.86 -1.75 9.30
N THR A 36 -13.08 -2.56 10.03
CA THR A 36 -12.22 -3.57 9.42
C THR A 36 -13.05 -4.78 9.03
N VAL A 37 -12.93 -5.20 7.77
CA VAL A 37 -13.47 -6.46 7.24
C VAL A 37 -12.33 -7.31 6.79
N SER A 38 -12.38 -8.61 7.04
CA SER A 38 -11.34 -9.53 6.62
C SER A 38 -11.90 -10.76 5.93
N TYR A 39 -11.14 -11.27 4.98
CA TYR A 39 -11.27 -12.59 4.39
C TYR A 39 -9.94 -13.31 4.52
N GLU A 40 -9.96 -14.55 4.98
CA GLU A 40 -8.79 -15.42 4.99
C GLU A 40 -9.23 -16.83 4.66
N ASP A 41 -8.54 -17.46 3.71
CA ASP A 41 -8.76 -18.86 3.36
C ASP A 41 -7.45 -19.48 2.85
N SER A 42 -7.37 -20.81 2.93
CA SER A 42 -6.22 -21.55 2.44
C SER A 42 -6.62 -22.88 1.83
N MET A 43 -5.81 -23.35 0.87
CA MET A 43 -6.00 -24.64 0.21
C MET A 43 -4.68 -25.39 0.12
N THR A 44 -4.72 -26.67 0.44
CA THR A 44 -3.56 -27.57 0.35
C THR A 44 -3.68 -28.48 -0.85
N VAL A 45 -2.63 -28.53 -1.67
CA VAL A 45 -2.49 -29.46 -2.79
C VAL A 45 -1.20 -30.25 -2.56
N MET A 46 -1.33 -31.55 -2.31
CA MET A 46 -0.18 -32.43 -1.95
C MET A 46 0.58 -31.87 -0.73
N GLN A 47 1.85 -31.45 -0.92
CA GLN A 47 2.70 -30.88 0.14
C GLN A 47 2.78 -29.34 0.09
N SER A 48 2.03 -28.70 -0.78
CA SER A 48 2.01 -27.23 -0.94
C SER A 48 0.73 -26.64 -0.40
N GLN A 49 0.82 -25.42 0.14
CA GLN A 49 -0.31 -24.67 0.67
C GLN A 49 -0.38 -23.27 0.04
N ALA A 50 -1.55 -22.90 -0.44
CA ALA A 50 -1.86 -21.53 -0.85
C ALA A 50 -2.69 -20.85 0.24
N THR A 51 -2.40 -19.59 0.54
CA THR A 51 -3.13 -18.76 1.51
C THR A 51 -3.45 -17.41 0.88
N GLN A 52 -4.73 -17.04 0.92
CA GLN A 52 -5.24 -15.74 0.49
C GLN A 52 -5.77 -14.97 1.69
N SER A 53 -5.30 -13.73 1.90
CA SER A 53 -5.84 -12.85 2.94
C SER A 53 -6.15 -11.46 2.41
N LEU A 54 -7.28 -10.91 2.85
CA LEU A 54 -7.71 -9.52 2.60
C LEU A 54 -8.13 -8.92 3.93
N VAL A 55 -7.50 -7.81 4.34
CA VAL A 55 -7.86 -7.08 5.57
C VAL A 55 -8.03 -5.62 5.20
N ILE A 56 -9.27 -5.14 5.24
CA ILE A 56 -9.64 -3.87 4.61
C ILE A 56 -10.49 -3.04 5.57
N ASP A 57 -10.13 -1.78 5.76
CA ASP A 57 -10.99 -0.80 6.41
C ASP A 57 -11.94 -0.15 5.39
N LEU A 58 -13.24 -0.12 5.70
CA LEU A 58 -14.31 0.46 4.87
C LEU A 58 -15.35 1.17 5.75
N PRO A 59 -16.00 2.23 5.25
CA PRO A 59 -17.08 2.91 5.97
C PRO A 59 -18.42 2.15 5.77
N ILE A 60 -18.49 0.94 6.34
CA ILE A 60 -19.65 0.05 6.22
C ILE A 60 -20.88 0.66 6.89
N GLY A 61 -22.03 0.55 6.23
CA GLY A 61 -23.29 1.12 6.71
C GLY A 61 -23.44 2.63 6.46
N ALA A 62 -22.41 3.28 5.92
CA ALA A 62 -22.52 4.68 5.55
C ALA A 62 -23.44 4.85 4.32
N ASP A 63 -24.31 5.87 4.38
CA ASP A 63 -25.05 6.31 3.20
C ASP A 63 -24.09 6.95 2.20
N THR A 64 -23.92 6.33 1.04
CA THR A 64 -23.00 6.80 -0.01
C THR A 64 -23.35 8.20 -0.52
N SER A 65 -24.59 8.67 -0.33
CA SER A 65 -25.02 10.01 -0.74
C SER A 65 -24.39 11.11 0.12
N VAL A 66 -24.09 10.82 1.39
CA VAL A 66 -23.51 11.78 2.34
C VAL A 66 -21.99 11.69 2.44
N LEU A 67 -21.35 10.69 1.84
CA LEU A 67 -19.90 10.64 1.77
C LEU A 67 -19.35 11.83 0.99
N ASP A 68 -18.28 12.44 1.50
CA ASP A 68 -17.53 13.46 0.75
C ASP A 68 -16.80 12.85 -0.47
N ALA A 69 -16.23 13.71 -1.31
CA ALA A 69 -15.55 13.26 -2.53
C ALA A 69 -14.31 12.40 -2.23
N GLY A 70 -13.57 12.73 -1.15
CA GLY A 70 -12.40 11.98 -0.71
C GLY A 70 -12.76 10.57 -0.27
N ALA A 71 -13.79 10.41 0.58
CA ALA A 71 -14.25 9.10 1.02
C ALA A 71 -14.75 8.23 -0.16
N LYS A 72 -15.48 8.83 -1.11
CA LYS A 72 -15.89 8.14 -2.34
C LYS A 72 -14.70 7.68 -3.19
N ALA A 73 -13.69 8.53 -3.32
CA ALA A 73 -12.46 8.21 -4.06
C ALA A 73 -11.68 7.09 -3.36
N ALA A 74 -11.54 7.17 -2.04
CA ALA A 74 -10.87 6.16 -1.22
C ALA A 74 -11.54 4.79 -1.34
N VAL A 75 -12.86 4.72 -1.18
CA VAL A 75 -13.60 3.45 -1.33
C VAL A 75 -13.40 2.86 -2.73
N ARG A 76 -13.47 3.69 -3.79
CA ARG A 76 -13.21 3.22 -5.16
C ARG A 76 -11.80 2.68 -5.31
N TRP A 77 -10.81 3.37 -4.74
CA TRP A 77 -9.41 2.96 -4.77
C TRP A 77 -9.23 1.62 -4.03
N ILE A 78 -9.85 1.44 -2.85
CA ILE A 78 -9.82 0.16 -2.11
C ILE A 78 -10.35 -0.98 -2.99
N TYR A 79 -11.50 -0.81 -3.62
CA TYR A 79 -12.08 -1.83 -4.51
C TYR A 79 -11.11 -2.18 -5.65
N GLN A 80 -10.43 -1.19 -6.23
CA GLN A 80 -9.42 -1.42 -7.27
C GLN A 80 -8.24 -2.24 -6.74
N GLN A 81 -7.72 -1.92 -5.54
CA GLN A 81 -6.61 -2.67 -4.93
C GLN A 81 -7.01 -4.12 -4.65
N VAL A 82 -8.21 -4.36 -4.12
CA VAL A 82 -8.73 -5.71 -3.87
C VAL A 82 -8.85 -6.51 -5.18
N LEU A 83 -9.35 -5.89 -6.23
CA LEU A 83 -9.43 -6.54 -7.55
C LEU A 83 -8.04 -6.87 -8.10
N LEU A 84 -7.08 -5.94 -8.01
CA LEU A 84 -5.69 -6.16 -8.44
C LEU A 84 -5.02 -7.32 -7.70
N CYS A 85 -5.24 -7.40 -6.38
CA CYS A 85 -4.74 -8.50 -5.55
C CYS A 85 -5.37 -9.84 -5.93
N SER A 86 -6.65 -9.85 -6.28
CA SER A 86 -7.44 -11.07 -6.51
C SER A 86 -7.28 -11.64 -7.91
N TYR A 87 -6.90 -10.79 -8.85
CA TYR A 87 -6.67 -11.17 -10.25
C TYR A 87 -5.20 -10.90 -10.59
N PRO A 88 -4.28 -11.81 -10.20
CA PRO A 88 -2.84 -11.63 -10.42
C PRO A 88 -2.44 -11.79 -11.89
N SER A 89 -3.35 -11.51 -12.81
CA SER A 89 -2.96 -11.36 -14.20
C SER A 89 -2.12 -10.09 -14.30
N TRP A 90 -0.83 -10.25 -14.28
CA TRP A 90 0.20 -9.29 -14.69
C TRP A 90 0.02 -8.91 -16.18
N THR A 91 -1.22 -8.94 -16.64
CA THR A 91 -1.59 -8.59 -18.01
C THR A 91 -1.55 -7.08 -18.14
N GLU A 92 -0.74 -6.65 -19.07
CA GLU A 92 -0.77 -5.35 -19.71
C GLU A 92 -2.22 -4.85 -19.87
N GLY A 93 -2.59 -3.85 -19.09
CA GLY A 93 -3.93 -3.25 -19.14
C GLY A 93 -4.60 -3.32 -17.77
N GLY A 94 -4.31 -2.36 -16.91
CA GLY A 94 -4.90 -2.22 -15.59
C GLY A 94 -6.42 -2.38 -15.59
N ILE A 95 -6.99 -2.62 -14.42
CA ILE A 95 -8.45 -2.72 -14.25
C ILE A 95 -9.08 -1.44 -14.80
N ASP A 96 -9.98 -1.59 -15.77
CA ASP A 96 -10.79 -0.48 -16.24
C ASP A 96 -11.55 0.13 -15.04
N PRO A 97 -11.29 1.39 -14.67
CA PRO A 97 -12.01 2.04 -13.56
C PRO A 97 -13.53 1.97 -13.68
N LYS A 98 -14.05 1.78 -14.90
CA LYS A 98 -15.48 1.60 -15.17
C LYS A 98 -16.00 0.21 -14.81
N SER A 99 -15.10 -0.78 -14.66
CA SER A 99 -15.45 -2.14 -14.24
C SER A 99 -15.59 -2.27 -12.72
N VAL A 100 -15.18 -1.25 -11.96
CA VAL A 100 -15.35 -1.24 -10.50
C VAL A 100 -16.84 -1.14 -10.18
N PRO A 101 -17.40 -2.09 -9.39
CA PRO A 101 -18.83 -2.12 -9.08
C PRO A 101 -19.29 -0.83 -8.38
N ALA A 102 -20.58 -0.56 -8.45
CA ALA A 102 -21.19 0.53 -7.71
C ALA A 102 -20.89 0.38 -6.19
N LEU A 103 -20.65 1.50 -5.51
CA LEU A 103 -20.29 1.54 -4.10
C LEU A 103 -21.51 1.23 -3.22
N GLU A 104 -21.80 -0.05 -3.00
CA GLU A 104 -22.76 -0.49 -2.00
C GLU A 104 -22.01 -0.87 -0.72
N LEU A 105 -22.08 -0.01 0.30
CA LEU A 105 -21.39 -0.18 1.57
C LEU A 105 -22.23 -0.92 2.61
N THR A 106 -23.12 -1.80 2.18
CA THR A 106 -23.83 -2.70 3.10
C THR A 106 -22.89 -3.83 3.54
N ASP A 107 -23.09 -4.31 4.76
CA ASP A 107 -22.32 -5.43 5.30
C ASP A 107 -22.35 -6.65 4.36
N GLU A 108 -23.54 -7.00 3.85
CA GLU A 108 -23.72 -8.11 2.91
C GLU A 108 -22.95 -7.90 1.60
N SER A 109 -23.07 -6.71 0.98
CA SER A 109 -22.42 -6.43 -0.30
C SER A 109 -20.89 -6.45 -0.18
N VAL A 110 -20.35 -5.88 0.91
CA VAL A 110 -18.91 -5.87 1.17
C VAL A 110 -18.39 -7.29 1.42
N HIS A 111 -19.06 -8.06 2.26
CA HIS A 111 -18.66 -9.46 2.52
C HIS A 111 -18.72 -10.32 1.25
N ASN A 112 -19.79 -10.23 0.46
CA ASN A 112 -19.91 -10.96 -0.79
C ASN A 112 -18.80 -10.58 -1.79
N PHE A 113 -18.45 -9.29 -1.87
CA PHE A 113 -17.36 -8.81 -2.72
C PHE A 113 -16.01 -9.39 -2.27
N LEU A 114 -15.65 -9.27 -0.98
CA LEU A 114 -14.39 -9.80 -0.46
C LEU A 114 -14.30 -11.33 -0.59
N GLN A 115 -15.41 -12.04 -0.35
CA GLN A 115 -15.45 -13.49 -0.52
C GLN A 115 -15.24 -13.90 -1.98
N ALA A 116 -15.89 -13.22 -2.92
CA ALA A 116 -15.71 -13.51 -4.34
C ALA A 116 -14.27 -13.23 -4.81
N CYS A 117 -13.71 -12.08 -4.42
CA CYS A 117 -12.35 -11.70 -4.76
C CYS A 117 -11.32 -12.63 -4.09
N GLY A 118 -11.48 -12.89 -2.80
CA GLY A 118 -10.56 -13.74 -2.06
C GLY A 118 -10.55 -15.18 -2.59
N LYS A 119 -11.73 -15.72 -2.88
CA LYS A 119 -11.84 -17.05 -3.51
C LYS A 119 -11.17 -17.08 -4.90
N GLN A 120 -11.37 -16.07 -5.72
CA GLN A 120 -10.74 -15.96 -7.04
C GLN A 120 -9.20 -15.93 -6.92
N GLY A 121 -8.65 -15.14 -6.00
CA GLY A 121 -7.21 -15.09 -5.73
C GLY A 121 -6.65 -16.44 -5.29
N LEU A 122 -7.36 -17.13 -4.38
CA LEU A 122 -6.98 -18.47 -3.92
C LEU A 122 -7.02 -19.49 -5.06
N ASP A 123 -8.10 -19.53 -5.83
CA ASP A 123 -8.25 -20.46 -6.97
C ASP A 123 -7.12 -20.24 -8.01
N SER A 124 -6.74 -18.98 -8.26
CA SER A 124 -5.64 -18.64 -9.18
C SER A 124 -4.29 -19.14 -8.67
N MET A 125 -3.99 -18.94 -7.38
CA MET A 125 -2.75 -19.45 -6.77
C MET A 125 -2.71 -20.99 -6.80
N VAL A 126 -3.83 -21.66 -6.53
CA VAL A 126 -3.93 -23.12 -6.59
C VAL A 126 -3.67 -23.64 -8.00
N ALA A 127 -4.22 -22.98 -9.02
CA ALA A 127 -3.98 -23.33 -10.41
C ALA A 127 -2.51 -23.21 -10.81
N GLU A 128 -1.82 -22.16 -10.32
CA GLU A 128 -0.38 -21.95 -10.56
C GLU A 128 0.49 -22.95 -9.78
N MET A 129 0.14 -23.22 -8.52
CA MET A 129 0.88 -24.11 -7.63
C MET A 129 0.78 -25.59 -8.01
N THR A 130 -0.35 -26.01 -8.56
CA THR A 130 -0.65 -27.45 -8.80
C THR A 130 0.39 -28.15 -9.67
N PRO A 131 0.80 -27.63 -10.83
CA PRO A 131 1.82 -28.29 -11.66
C PRO A 131 3.16 -28.49 -10.95
N MET A 132 3.58 -27.49 -10.17
CA MET A 132 4.82 -27.55 -9.40
C MET A 132 4.75 -28.59 -8.28
N ALA A 133 3.59 -28.70 -7.60
CA ALA A 133 3.36 -29.70 -6.56
C ALA A 133 3.34 -31.12 -7.16
N GLU A 134 2.80 -31.33 -8.37
CA GLU A 134 2.80 -32.60 -9.08
C GLU A 134 4.23 -33.05 -9.48
N GLU A 135 5.11 -32.11 -9.78
CA GLU A 135 6.53 -32.36 -10.03
C GLU A 135 7.36 -32.61 -8.74
N GLY A 136 6.72 -32.52 -7.57
CA GLY A 136 7.35 -32.78 -6.26
C GLY A 136 7.95 -31.55 -5.59
N PHE A 137 7.74 -30.34 -6.13
CA PHE A 137 8.15 -29.11 -5.48
C PHE A 137 7.08 -28.73 -4.43
N GLY A 138 7.47 -28.80 -3.14
CA GLY A 138 6.65 -28.35 -2.02
C GLY A 138 6.93 -26.89 -1.68
N GLY A 139 5.92 -26.19 -1.16
CA GLY A 139 6.11 -24.81 -0.68
C GLY A 139 4.81 -24.14 -0.27
N GLY A 140 4.96 -22.93 0.28
CA GLY A 140 3.83 -22.03 0.53
C GLY A 140 3.63 -21.09 -0.65
N TYR A 141 2.38 -20.72 -0.87
CA TYR A 141 1.98 -19.61 -1.74
C TYR A 141 1.18 -18.64 -0.89
N ILE A 142 1.52 -17.38 -0.92
CA ILE A 142 0.88 -16.33 -0.11
C ILE A 142 0.46 -15.20 -1.05
N ASN A 143 -0.75 -14.72 -0.85
CA ASN A 143 -1.24 -13.50 -1.48
C ASN A 143 -2.06 -12.74 -0.43
N GLY A 144 -1.52 -11.64 0.08
CA GLY A 144 -2.09 -10.88 1.18
C GLY A 144 -2.19 -9.40 0.87
N LEU A 145 -3.36 -8.80 1.10
CA LEU A 145 -3.59 -7.36 1.01
C LEU A 145 -4.15 -6.84 2.32
N ARG A 146 -3.52 -5.79 2.85
CA ARG A 146 -3.99 -5.03 4.00
C ARG A 146 -4.16 -3.57 3.60
N ILE A 147 -5.33 -3.00 3.87
CA ILE A 147 -5.60 -1.56 3.70
C ILE A 147 -6.25 -1.06 4.97
N GLU A 148 -5.64 -0.09 5.63
CA GLU A 148 -6.10 0.45 6.91
C GLU A 148 -6.23 1.98 6.84
N LEU A 149 -7.22 2.51 7.56
CA LEU A 149 -7.34 3.96 7.75
C LEU A 149 -6.21 4.45 8.65
N GLU A 150 -5.29 5.21 8.09
CA GLU A 150 -4.13 5.79 8.80
C GLU A 150 -4.46 7.14 9.43
N ALA A 151 -5.16 8.01 8.69
CA ALA A 151 -5.53 9.34 9.16
C ALA A 151 -6.86 9.80 8.55
N GLN A 152 -7.64 10.54 9.34
CA GLN A 152 -8.85 11.21 8.88
C GLN A 152 -8.98 12.58 9.53
N THR A 153 -9.14 13.62 8.73
CA THR A 153 -9.30 15.02 9.14
C THR A 153 -10.45 15.67 8.36
N PRO A 154 -10.86 16.89 8.65
CA PRO A 154 -11.84 17.60 7.81
C PRO A 154 -11.37 17.86 6.37
N LYS A 155 -10.05 17.82 6.09
CA LYS A 155 -9.48 18.17 4.78
C LYS A 155 -9.06 16.96 3.95
N TYR A 156 -8.59 15.90 4.58
CA TYR A 156 -8.09 14.70 3.91
C TYR A 156 -8.37 13.43 4.71
N LEU A 157 -8.26 12.31 4.04
CA LEU A 157 -8.12 11.00 4.62
C LEU A 157 -6.96 10.25 3.96
N THR A 158 -6.27 9.42 4.74
CA THR A 158 -5.16 8.60 4.28
C THR A 158 -5.40 7.14 4.61
N LEU A 159 -5.17 6.29 3.63
CA LEU A 159 -5.13 4.84 3.78
C LEU A 159 -3.68 4.39 3.67
N SER A 160 -3.25 3.51 4.57
CA SER A 160 -2.02 2.75 4.41
C SER A 160 -2.30 1.41 3.72
N THR A 161 -1.33 0.89 2.98
CA THR A 161 -1.45 -0.43 2.32
C THR A 161 -0.18 -1.23 2.46
N GLY A 162 -0.35 -2.54 2.65
CA GLY A 162 0.69 -3.55 2.57
C GLY A 162 0.20 -4.68 1.68
N TYR A 163 1.00 -5.06 0.70
CA TYR A 163 0.75 -6.20 -0.17
C TYR A 163 1.91 -7.18 -0.06
N GLU A 164 1.60 -8.43 0.30
CA GLU A 164 2.56 -9.53 0.42
C GLU A 164 2.24 -10.60 -0.61
N VAL A 165 3.27 -11.05 -1.32
CA VAL A 165 3.16 -12.14 -2.29
C VAL A 165 4.34 -13.10 -2.17
N TYR A 166 4.03 -14.40 -2.19
CA TYR A 166 5.02 -15.46 -2.33
C TYR A 166 4.44 -16.56 -3.21
N THR A 167 5.12 -16.85 -4.29
CA THR A 167 4.71 -17.87 -5.28
C THR A 167 5.78 -18.97 -5.45
N GLY A 168 6.55 -19.20 -4.40
CA GLY A 168 7.71 -20.10 -4.44
C GLY A 168 9.01 -19.35 -4.78
N GLY A 169 10.13 -20.05 -4.74
CA GLY A 169 11.46 -19.50 -5.01
C GLY A 169 12.21 -19.05 -3.77
N ALA A 170 13.21 -18.16 -3.94
CA ALA A 170 14.16 -17.82 -2.88
C ALA A 170 13.54 -16.90 -1.81
N HIS A 171 12.60 -16.03 -2.16
CA HIS A 171 11.93 -15.07 -1.26
C HIS A 171 10.61 -14.60 -1.83
N GLY A 172 9.76 -14.03 -0.97
CA GLY A 172 8.55 -13.33 -1.35
C GLY A 172 8.79 -11.88 -1.77
N GLY A 173 7.71 -11.18 -2.13
CA GLY A 173 7.68 -9.75 -2.34
C GLY A 173 6.78 -9.05 -1.32
N PHE A 174 7.14 -7.84 -0.95
CA PHE A 174 6.30 -6.98 -0.13
C PHE A 174 6.30 -5.57 -0.72
N ILE A 175 5.10 -4.99 -0.84
CA ILE A 175 4.91 -3.61 -1.29
C ILE A 175 4.22 -2.86 -0.15
N ALA A 176 4.78 -1.72 0.25
CA ALA A 176 4.16 -0.83 1.21
C ALA A 176 3.89 0.54 0.59
N GLY A 177 2.89 1.22 1.09
CA GLY A 177 2.53 2.56 0.63
C GLY A 177 1.18 3.00 1.16
N GLY A 178 0.43 3.70 0.34
CA GLY A 178 -0.89 4.17 0.71
C GLY A 178 -1.42 5.20 -0.28
N ALA A 179 -2.50 5.86 0.12
CA ALA A 179 -3.14 6.90 -0.66
C ALA A 179 -3.75 7.96 0.25
N THR A 180 -3.43 9.23 0.00
CA THR A 180 -4.06 10.37 0.67
C THR A 180 -5.06 11.02 -0.29
N PHE A 181 -6.30 11.18 0.13
CA PHE A 181 -7.37 11.77 -0.67
C PHE A 181 -7.82 13.10 -0.06
N ARG A 182 -7.83 14.15 -0.85
CA ARG A 182 -8.43 15.42 -0.46
C ARG A 182 -9.96 15.30 -0.44
N LYS A 183 -10.59 15.70 0.68
CA LYS A 183 -12.03 15.50 0.86
C LYS A 183 -12.91 16.37 -0.01
N SER A 184 -12.46 17.56 -0.37
CA SER A 184 -13.25 18.52 -1.14
C SER A 184 -13.60 18.05 -2.56
N ASP A 185 -12.69 17.29 -3.21
CA ASP A 185 -12.82 16.90 -4.62
C ASP A 185 -12.41 15.44 -4.90
N GLY A 186 -11.84 14.72 -3.91
CA GLY A 186 -11.39 13.35 -4.07
C GLY A 186 -10.05 13.20 -4.80
N GLN A 187 -9.31 14.29 -4.99
CA GLN A 187 -7.99 14.22 -5.62
C GLN A 187 -7.02 13.40 -4.78
N LEU A 188 -6.29 12.50 -5.45
CA LEU A 188 -5.16 11.80 -4.87
C LEU A 188 -4.01 12.81 -4.66
N MET A 189 -3.55 12.89 -3.43
CA MET A 189 -2.46 13.75 -3.00
C MET A 189 -1.20 12.93 -2.79
N GLY A 190 -0.13 13.33 -3.42
CA GLY A 190 1.16 12.65 -3.40
C GLY A 190 2.27 13.67 -3.67
N TRP A 191 3.08 13.45 -4.71
CA TRP A 191 4.13 14.40 -5.10
C TRP A 191 3.60 15.79 -5.46
N ASN A 192 2.34 15.93 -5.84
CA ASN A 192 1.69 17.23 -6.05
C ASN A 192 1.54 18.08 -4.77
N MET A 193 1.73 17.49 -3.59
CA MET A 193 1.85 18.24 -2.33
C MET A 193 3.16 19.04 -2.26
N PHE A 194 4.17 18.71 -3.04
CA PHE A 194 5.48 19.33 -3.02
C PHE A 194 5.64 20.37 -4.12
N ASP A 195 6.43 21.40 -3.84
CA ASP A 195 6.84 22.40 -4.82
C ASP A 195 7.99 21.85 -5.67
N MET A 196 7.65 21.31 -6.84
CA MET A 196 8.61 20.66 -7.74
C MET A 196 9.64 21.65 -8.35
N SER A 197 9.52 22.96 -8.10
CA SER A 197 10.61 23.91 -8.39
C SER A 197 11.79 23.78 -7.40
N LYS A 198 11.59 23.10 -6.25
CA LYS A 198 12.57 22.83 -5.19
C LYS A 198 13.07 21.39 -5.21
N LYS A 199 13.23 20.81 -6.40
CA LYS A 199 13.65 19.41 -6.54
C LYS A 199 14.92 19.08 -5.76
N ASP A 200 15.91 19.98 -5.75
CA ASP A 200 17.19 19.73 -5.09
C ASP A 200 17.05 19.71 -3.57
N GLU A 201 16.23 20.60 -2.99
CA GLU A 201 15.95 20.63 -1.56
C GLU A 201 15.12 19.40 -1.14
N ILE A 202 14.16 18.99 -1.97
CA ILE A 202 13.38 17.76 -1.73
C ILE A 202 14.33 16.56 -1.79
N ARG A 203 15.19 16.46 -2.80
CA ARG A 203 16.18 15.38 -2.93
C ARG A 203 17.14 15.34 -1.75
N ALA A 204 17.59 16.51 -1.25
CA ALA A 204 18.39 16.58 -0.03
C ALA A 204 17.63 16.04 1.21
N ALA A 205 16.32 16.27 1.30
CA ALA A 205 15.49 15.67 2.36
C ALA A 205 15.36 14.15 2.20
N LEU A 206 15.19 13.65 0.97
CA LEU A 206 15.16 12.21 0.68
C LEU A 206 16.48 11.54 1.09
N ILE A 207 17.63 12.12 0.73
CA ILE A 207 18.95 11.61 1.12
C ILE A 207 19.08 11.51 2.64
N ARG A 208 18.68 12.55 3.38
CA ARG A 208 18.70 12.51 4.85
C ARG A 208 17.83 11.40 5.43
N GLY A 209 16.62 11.23 4.88
CA GLY A 209 15.69 10.19 5.32
C GLY A 209 16.21 8.78 5.05
N VAL A 210 16.74 8.53 3.85
CA VAL A 210 17.33 7.23 3.50
C VAL A 210 18.58 6.94 4.34
N LYS A 211 19.41 7.97 4.62
CA LYS A 211 20.54 7.81 5.55
C LYS A 211 20.09 7.46 6.97
N SER A 212 19.03 8.10 7.46
CA SER A 212 18.46 7.75 8.76
C SER A 212 18.02 6.30 8.81
N TYR A 213 17.30 5.85 7.79
CA TYR A 213 16.87 4.45 7.66
C TYR A 213 18.05 3.47 7.76
N PHE A 214 19.12 3.70 7.00
CA PHE A 214 20.29 2.81 7.04
C PHE A 214 21.10 2.94 8.34
N ASN A 215 21.13 4.12 8.98
CA ASN A 215 21.80 4.29 10.26
C ASN A 215 21.13 3.52 11.41
N ASP A 216 19.81 3.28 11.34
CA ASP A 216 19.08 2.51 12.35
C ASP A 216 19.50 1.01 12.37
N PHE A 217 20.16 0.52 11.32
CA PHE A 217 20.73 -0.83 11.26
C PHE A 217 22.20 -0.89 11.68
N GLU A 218 22.86 0.26 11.96
CA GLU A 218 24.28 0.33 12.31
C GLU A 218 24.49 0.83 13.74
N GLU A 219 25.13 0.02 14.58
CA GLU A 219 25.32 0.35 15.99
C GLU A 219 26.36 1.49 16.24
N GLU A 220 27.26 1.82 15.29
CA GLU A 220 28.41 2.67 15.59
C GLU A 220 28.80 3.74 14.54
N LYS A 221 28.20 3.79 13.34
CA LYS A 221 28.68 4.69 12.29
C LYS A 221 27.60 5.53 11.65
N VAL A 222 27.72 6.85 11.77
CA VAL A 222 26.92 7.79 10.98
C VAL A 222 27.40 7.75 9.52
N LEU A 223 26.53 7.31 8.60
CA LEU A 223 26.84 7.24 7.18
C LEU A 223 27.13 8.62 6.59
N THR A 224 28.21 8.73 5.83
CA THR A 224 28.45 9.86 4.92
C THR A 224 27.60 9.73 3.67
N ASP A 225 27.56 10.74 2.80
CA ASP A 225 26.87 10.61 1.50
C ASP A 225 27.57 9.57 0.61
N GLU A 226 28.90 9.49 0.64
CA GLU A 226 29.70 8.51 -0.08
C GLU A 226 29.36 7.08 0.38
N ASP A 227 29.34 6.83 1.71
CA ASP A 227 28.93 5.53 2.28
C ASP A 227 27.50 5.14 1.87
N LEU A 228 26.59 6.11 1.76
CA LEU A 228 25.22 5.85 1.30
C LEU A 228 25.21 5.39 -0.16
N TYR A 229 25.86 6.15 -1.06
CA TYR A 229 25.87 5.82 -2.49
C TYR A 229 26.53 4.48 -2.79
N GLU A 230 27.52 4.05 -2.00
CA GLU A 230 28.12 2.70 -2.12
C GLU A 230 27.13 1.57 -1.78
N ARG A 231 26.09 1.85 -0.97
CA ARG A 231 25.06 0.87 -0.58
C ARG A 231 23.88 0.83 -1.53
N LEU A 232 23.67 1.92 -2.25
CA LEU A 232 22.57 2.01 -3.21
C LEU A 232 22.89 1.18 -4.44
N ILE A 233 21.97 0.31 -4.81
CA ILE A 233 21.98 -0.35 -6.11
C ILE A 233 21.10 0.52 -7.00
N LEU A 234 21.69 1.51 -7.62
CA LEU A 234 21.04 2.25 -8.69
C LEU A 234 21.15 1.37 -9.92
N TRP A 235 20.08 0.65 -10.23
CA TRP A 235 20.06 -0.22 -11.41
C TRP A 235 20.18 0.63 -12.66
N ASP A 236 21.12 0.24 -13.54
CA ASP A 236 21.12 0.68 -14.93
C ASP A 236 19.85 0.11 -15.59
N ASP A 237 18.73 0.78 -15.36
CA ASP A 237 17.52 0.50 -16.12
C ASP A 237 17.71 1.14 -17.49
N PRO A 238 17.72 0.35 -18.59
CA PRO A 238 17.87 0.90 -19.94
C PRO A 238 16.80 1.92 -20.33
N GLU A 239 15.67 1.95 -19.57
CA GLU A 239 14.60 2.93 -19.75
C GLU A 239 14.81 4.19 -18.91
N THR A 240 15.73 4.17 -17.92
CA THR A 240 16.08 5.36 -17.14
C THR A 240 17.13 6.14 -17.90
N PRO A 241 16.86 7.39 -18.29
CA PRO A 241 17.88 8.21 -18.97
C PRO A 241 19.14 8.35 -18.11
N GLU A 242 20.32 8.15 -18.72
CA GLU A 242 21.62 8.26 -18.03
C GLU A 242 21.78 9.55 -17.19
N ASN A 243 21.10 10.63 -17.58
CA ASN A 243 21.09 11.90 -16.88
C ASN A 243 20.26 11.91 -15.58
N GLU A 244 19.36 10.95 -15.33
CA GLU A 244 18.67 10.86 -14.04
C GLU A 244 19.58 10.30 -12.93
N LEU A 245 20.56 9.48 -13.28
CA LEU A 245 21.58 8.97 -12.34
C LEU A 245 22.60 10.05 -11.96
N GLU A 246 22.87 11.00 -12.84
CA GLU A 246 23.76 12.15 -12.54
C GLU A 246 23.13 13.11 -11.52
N ASP A 247 21.81 13.14 -11.39
CA ASP A 247 21.06 14.00 -10.47
C ASP A 247 21.00 13.47 -9.02
N GLY A 248 21.53 12.30 -8.73
CA GLY A 248 21.57 11.69 -7.39
C GLY A 248 20.39 10.75 -7.09
N LEU A 249 19.91 10.70 -5.83
CA LEU A 249 18.85 9.78 -5.40
C LEU A 249 17.55 10.03 -6.18
N PRO A 250 16.96 9.00 -6.85
CA PRO A 250 15.71 9.16 -7.57
C PRO A 250 14.53 9.44 -6.59
N PHE A 251 13.48 10.05 -7.11
CA PHE A 251 12.22 10.15 -6.36
C PHE A 251 11.56 8.76 -6.27
N PRO A 252 11.00 8.38 -5.10
CA PRO A 252 10.25 7.13 -5.00
C PRO A 252 9.14 7.03 -6.03
N LYS A 253 8.96 5.83 -6.60
CA LYS A 253 7.82 5.51 -7.50
C LYS A 253 6.50 5.49 -6.72
N THR A 254 6.58 5.22 -5.42
CA THR A 254 5.42 5.27 -4.51
C THR A 254 5.10 6.72 -4.15
N GLU A 255 3.82 7.10 -4.25
CA GLU A 255 3.35 8.42 -3.83
C GLU A 255 3.56 8.64 -2.32
N PRO A 256 4.05 9.81 -1.89
CA PRO A 256 4.08 10.17 -0.48
C PRO A 256 2.68 10.19 0.13
N THR A 257 2.55 9.78 1.40
CA THR A 257 1.27 9.77 2.10
C THR A 257 1.33 10.58 3.40
N VAL A 258 0.22 11.22 3.75
CA VAL A 258 0.12 11.99 4.99
C VAL A 258 -0.21 11.04 6.14
N THR A 259 0.61 11.07 7.19
CA THR A 259 0.39 10.35 8.45
C THR A 259 0.15 11.34 9.59
N PRO A 260 -0.26 10.90 10.78
CA PRO A 260 -0.37 11.78 11.94
C PRO A 260 0.95 12.46 12.35
N ASN A 261 2.10 11.91 11.96
CA ASN A 261 3.42 12.36 12.38
C ASN A 261 4.20 13.14 11.30
N GLY A 262 3.67 13.23 10.08
CA GLY A 262 4.33 13.86 8.94
C GLY A 262 3.97 13.20 7.62
N ILE A 263 4.86 13.32 6.64
CA ILE A 263 4.69 12.74 5.32
C ILE A 263 5.56 11.48 5.23
N SER A 264 4.92 10.33 5.04
CA SER A 264 5.60 9.04 4.86
C SER A 264 6.12 8.93 3.43
N ILE A 265 7.36 8.50 3.30
CA ILE A 265 8.06 8.25 2.04
C ILE A 265 8.62 6.84 2.08
N VAL A 266 8.37 6.07 1.02
CA VAL A 266 8.74 4.66 0.95
C VAL A 266 9.35 4.35 -0.41
N TYR A 267 10.55 3.77 -0.41
CA TYR A 267 11.14 3.11 -1.57
C TYR A 267 10.81 1.62 -1.53
N GLN A 268 10.43 1.05 -2.65
CA GLN A 268 10.10 -0.36 -2.73
C GLN A 268 11.34 -1.25 -2.73
N GLN A 269 11.14 -2.56 -2.51
CA GLN A 269 12.21 -3.54 -2.66
C GLN A 269 12.85 -3.43 -4.04
N TYR A 270 14.18 -3.45 -4.09
CA TYR A 270 14.99 -3.28 -5.30
C TYR A 270 14.90 -1.91 -5.98
N GLU A 271 14.17 -0.95 -5.44
CA GLU A 271 14.07 0.37 -6.08
C GLU A 271 15.38 1.18 -5.98
N ILE A 272 16.01 1.17 -4.80
CA ILE A 272 17.29 1.86 -4.56
C ILE A 272 18.32 1.00 -3.81
N ALA A 273 17.94 -0.18 -3.33
CA ALA A 273 18.79 -1.05 -2.53
C ALA A 273 18.45 -2.52 -2.75
N ALA A 274 19.39 -3.44 -2.37
CA ALA A 274 19.17 -4.87 -2.46
C ALA A 274 17.97 -5.32 -1.61
N TYR A 275 17.33 -6.43 -1.97
CA TYR A 275 16.21 -7.04 -1.23
C TYR A 275 16.44 -7.15 0.28
N ALA A 276 17.66 -7.54 0.67
CA ALA A 276 18.03 -7.70 2.08
C ALA A 276 17.98 -6.38 2.89
N CYS A 277 17.98 -5.23 2.22
CA CYS A 277 17.82 -3.93 2.85
C CYS A 277 16.35 -3.59 3.16
N GLY A 278 15.39 -4.43 2.76
CA GLY A 278 13.97 -4.20 3.00
C GLY A 278 13.39 -3.05 2.17
N LEU A 279 12.59 -2.22 2.81
CA LEU A 279 11.91 -1.05 2.23
C LEU A 279 12.47 0.22 2.86
N PRO A 280 13.43 0.91 2.26
CA PRO A 280 13.91 2.19 2.78
C PRO A 280 12.76 3.18 2.93
N SER A 281 12.40 3.48 4.18
CA SER A 281 11.23 4.30 4.49
C SER A 281 11.51 5.23 5.67
N PHE A 282 10.89 6.40 5.65
CA PHE A 282 11.03 7.40 6.70
C PHE A 282 9.84 8.36 6.70
N ILE A 283 9.67 9.07 7.81
CA ILE A 283 8.68 10.14 7.94
C ILE A 283 9.41 11.47 7.88
N LEU A 284 9.04 12.31 6.92
CA LEU A 284 9.42 13.69 6.87
C LEU A 284 8.44 14.46 7.78
N SER A 285 8.92 14.96 8.91
CA SER A 285 8.06 15.70 9.85
C SER A 285 7.39 16.91 9.17
N PHE A 286 6.26 17.36 9.68
CA PHE A 286 5.58 18.54 9.11
C PHE A 286 6.45 19.79 9.13
N GLU A 287 7.33 19.94 10.12
CA GLU A 287 8.29 21.05 10.20
C GLU A 287 9.31 20.98 9.06
N GLU A 288 9.87 19.79 8.79
CA GLU A 288 10.83 19.58 7.70
C GLU A 288 10.17 19.68 6.33
N ALA A 289 8.94 19.22 6.19
CA ALA A 289 8.17 19.26 4.93
C ALA A 289 7.71 20.69 4.58
N ALA A 290 7.35 21.51 5.57
CA ALA A 290 6.73 22.81 5.37
C ALA A 290 7.43 23.71 4.34
N PRO A 291 8.77 23.88 4.34
CA PRO A 291 9.48 24.70 3.35
C PRO A 291 9.45 24.09 1.93
N LEU A 292 9.17 22.79 1.80
CA LEU A 292 9.20 22.03 0.54
C LEU A 292 7.81 21.90 -0.11
N LEU A 293 6.74 22.24 0.62
CA LEU A 293 5.38 22.08 0.15
C LEU A 293 4.98 23.15 -0.88
N SER A 294 4.14 22.72 -1.82
CA SER A 294 3.35 23.59 -2.69
C SER A 294 2.30 24.35 -1.89
N GLU A 295 1.67 25.35 -2.49
CA GLU A 295 0.53 26.04 -1.89
C GLU A 295 -0.62 25.05 -1.57
N GLU A 296 -0.90 24.15 -2.49
CA GLU A 296 -1.91 23.08 -2.34
C GLU A 296 -1.59 22.13 -1.18
N GLY A 297 -0.33 21.72 -1.04
CA GLY A 297 0.12 20.88 0.07
C GLY A 297 0.01 21.59 1.42
N ARG A 298 0.36 22.87 1.50
CA ARG A 298 0.20 23.68 2.71
C ARG A 298 -1.26 23.86 3.09
N GLU A 299 -2.13 24.13 2.11
CA GLU A 299 -3.56 24.25 2.34
C GLU A 299 -4.15 22.96 2.87
N LEU A 300 -3.79 21.81 2.27
CA LEU A 300 -4.23 20.48 2.69
C LEU A 300 -3.88 20.23 4.16
N LEU A 301 -2.62 20.48 4.53
CA LEU A 301 -2.10 20.20 5.87
C LEU A 301 -2.41 21.30 6.90
N GLY A 302 -2.99 22.44 6.49
CA GLY A 302 -3.26 23.58 7.36
C GLY A 302 -2.00 24.31 7.83
N ILE A 303 -0.91 24.20 7.08
CA ILE A 303 0.39 24.86 7.35
C ILE A 303 0.37 26.25 6.73
N LYS A 304 0.70 27.28 7.54
CA LYS A 304 0.73 28.69 7.11
C LYS A 304 2.05 29.06 6.43
#